data_1bcaa4f32d83ce0f55181bcf149b87b2
#
_entry.id   1bcaa4f32d83ce0f55181bcf149b87b2
#
_cell.length_a   1.000
_cell.length_b   1.000
_cell.length_c   1.000
_cell.angle_alpha   90.00
_cell.angle_beta   90.00
_cell.angle_gamma   90.00
#
_symmetry.space_group_name_H-M   'P 1'
#
loop_
_entity.id
_entity.type
_entity.pdbx_description
1 polymer ?
#
loop_
_entity_poly.entity_id
_entity_poly.type
_entity_poly.pdbx_seq_one_letter_code
_entity_poly.pdbx_strand_id
1 'polypeptide(L)'
;MKLLEDRILKDGIVAQGDVLKVSSFVNHLIDVELMDECGKELYHLFKDDHIDKILTIEASGIGVACLAARHFGVPVLFAKKAKSSNISNSVYTAKVASFTHGNVSDIVVSKDFLNKGDRVLIIDDFLANGCALIGLRELCHQAKAQVVGAGIIIEKEYQGGGNKLRAEGMRIESLAKIKSMSVEDGIEFC
;
A
#
# COMPACT_ATOMS: atom_id res chain seq x y z
N MET A 1 -0.45 -15.33 1.85
CA MET A 1 -0.25 -15.96 0.52
C MET A 1 1.07 -16.73 0.51
N LYS A 2 0.99 -18.06 0.42
CA LYS A 2 2.18 -18.93 0.61
C LYS A 2 3.33 -18.64 -0.36
N LEU A 3 3.03 -18.42 -1.64
CA LEU A 3 4.05 -18.10 -2.65
C LEU A 3 4.89 -16.86 -2.27
N LEU A 4 4.25 -15.81 -1.77
CA LEU A 4 4.93 -14.58 -1.34
C LEU A 4 5.73 -14.81 -0.06
N GLU A 5 5.19 -15.53 0.91
CA GLU A 5 5.87 -15.86 2.17
C GLU A 5 7.14 -16.66 1.92
N ASP A 6 7.06 -17.68 1.05
CA ASP A 6 8.22 -18.50 0.67
C ASP A 6 9.31 -17.64 -0.01
N ARG A 7 8.89 -16.67 -0.84
CA ARG A 7 9.84 -15.75 -1.48
C ARG A 7 10.47 -14.80 -0.46
N ILE A 8 9.70 -14.30 0.49
CA ILE A 8 10.23 -13.45 1.57
C ILE A 8 11.23 -14.24 2.44
N LEU A 9 10.94 -15.49 2.79
CA LEU A 9 11.87 -16.33 3.55
C LEU A 9 13.16 -16.65 2.80
N LYS A 10 13.07 -16.82 1.48
CA LYS A 10 14.21 -17.17 0.64
C LYS A 10 15.13 -16.00 0.36
N ASP A 11 14.58 -14.86 -0.03
CA ASP A 11 15.31 -13.73 -0.62
C ASP A 11 15.18 -12.42 0.16
N GLY A 12 14.33 -12.39 1.19
CA GLY A 12 14.19 -11.26 2.11
C GLY A 12 15.34 -11.20 3.10
N ILE A 13 15.76 -9.99 3.46
CA ILE A 13 16.84 -9.79 4.43
C ILE A 13 16.28 -8.98 5.61
N VAL A 14 16.30 -9.59 6.80
CA VAL A 14 16.00 -8.89 8.04
C VAL A 14 17.25 -8.12 8.49
N ALA A 15 17.11 -6.82 8.67
CA ALA A 15 18.18 -5.95 9.17
C ALA A 15 17.75 -5.30 10.49
N GLN A 16 18.73 -4.76 11.25
CA GLN A 16 18.48 -4.06 12.50
C GLN A 16 17.47 -2.92 12.33
N GLY A 17 16.71 -2.62 13.39
CA GLY A 17 15.72 -1.54 13.41
C GLY A 17 14.42 -1.89 12.67
N ASP A 18 13.98 -3.13 12.76
CA ASP A 18 12.72 -3.59 12.15
C ASP A 18 12.64 -3.43 10.62
N VAL A 19 13.78 -3.51 9.94
CA VAL A 19 13.84 -3.34 8.48
C VAL A 19 13.81 -4.70 7.80
N LEU A 20 12.78 -4.94 6.98
CA LEU A 20 12.75 -6.04 6.02
C LEU A 20 13.09 -5.49 4.63
N LYS A 21 14.20 -5.97 4.06
CA LYS A 21 14.62 -5.62 2.70
C LYS A 21 14.09 -6.67 1.72
N VAL A 22 13.24 -6.23 0.81
CA VAL A 22 12.66 -7.03 -0.29
C VAL A 22 12.97 -6.38 -1.65
N SER A 23 14.05 -5.61 -1.69
CA SER A 23 14.43 -4.80 -2.85
C SER A 23 14.80 -5.62 -4.07
N SER A 24 15.10 -6.90 -3.90
CA SER A 24 15.43 -7.81 -5.01
C SER A 24 14.20 -8.37 -5.75
N PHE A 25 12.95 -8.11 -5.25
CA PHE A 25 11.76 -8.67 -5.90
C PHE A 25 10.47 -7.85 -5.72
N VAL A 26 10.42 -6.81 -4.84
CA VAL A 26 9.21 -6.00 -4.62
C VAL A 26 9.39 -4.55 -5.01
N ASN A 27 10.39 -3.84 -4.45
CA ASN A 27 10.37 -2.38 -4.43
C ASN A 27 11.64 -1.67 -4.94
N HIS A 28 12.55 -2.39 -5.58
CA HIS A 28 13.65 -1.85 -6.36
C HIS A 28 13.81 -2.60 -7.68
N LEU A 29 14.15 -3.88 -7.64
CA LEU A 29 13.89 -4.80 -8.73
C LEU A 29 12.50 -5.42 -8.50
N ILE A 30 11.64 -5.37 -9.51
CA ILE A 30 10.28 -5.92 -9.42
C ILE A 30 10.27 -7.27 -10.14
N ASP A 31 9.98 -8.34 -9.40
CA ASP A 31 9.65 -9.63 -9.97
C ASP A 31 8.22 -9.57 -10.50
N VAL A 32 8.11 -9.37 -11.82
CA VAL A 32 6.83 -9.12 -12.47
C VAL A 32 5.87 -10.30 -12.35
N GLU A 33 6.38 -11.53 -12.43
CA GLU A 33 5.55 -12.74 -12.31
C GLU A 33 4.99 -12.89 -10.89
N LEU A 34 5.83 -12.72 -9.88
CA LEU A 34 5.39 -12.75 -8.49
C LEU A 34 4.38 -11.64 -8.19
N MET A 35 4.63 -10.42 -8.66
CA MET A 35 3.74 -9.28 -8.41
C MET A 35 2.43 -9.40 -9.20
N ASP A 36 2.42 -10.04 -10.36
CA ASP A 36 1.18 -10.35 -11.10
C ASP A 36 0.32 -11.38 -10.34
N GLU A 37 0.93 -12.43 -9.77
CA GLU A 37 0.22 -13.39 -8.91
C GLU A 37 -0.30 -12.71 -7.62
N CYS A 38 0.45 -11.78 -7.05
CA CYS A 38 -0.05 -10.95 -5.94
C CYS A 38 -1.25 -10.09 -6.37
N GLY A 39 -1.17 -9.47 -7.55
CA GLY A 39 -2.28 -8.69 -8.12
C GLY A 39 -3.53 -9.52 -8.37
N LYS A 40 -3.38 -10.73 -8.86
CA LYS A 40 -4.45 -11.69 -9.08
C LYS A 40 -5.11 -12.14 -7.77
N GLU A 41 -4.31 -12.38 -6.73
CA GLU A 41 -4.83 -12.72 -5.41
C GLU A 41 -5.61 -11.55 -4.79
N LEU A 42 -5.11 -10.32 -4.89
CA LEU A 42 -5.86 -9.13 -4.48
C LEU A 42 -7.17 -8.99 -5.25
N TYR A 43 -7.16 -9.28 -6.57
CA TYR A 43 -8.38 -9.31 -7.35
C TYR A 43 -9.38 -10.34 -6.80
N HIS A 44 -8.96 -11.57 -6.47
CA HIS A 44 -9.83 -12.58 -5.90
C HIS A 44 -10.47 -12.14 -4.57
N LEU A 45 -9.72 -11.40 -3.75
CA LEU A 45 -10.20 -10.90 -2.46
C LEU A 45 -11.24 -9.76 -2.62
N PHE A 46 -11.16 -8.96 -3.68
CA PHE A 46 -12.01 -7.79 -3.91
C PHE A 46 -12.91 -7.87 -5.16
N LYS A 47 -12.98 -9.01 -5.86
CA LYS A 47 -13.68 -9.16 -7.14
C LYS A 47 -15.19 -8.86 -7.09
N ASP A 48 -15.80 -9.06 -5.92
CA ASP A 48 -17.23 -8.82 -5.72
C ASP A 48 -17.55 -7.36 -5.35
N ASP A 49 -16.49 -6.56 -5.16
CA ASP A 49 -16.61 -5.14 -4.93
C ASP A 49 -16.54 -4.38 -6.26
N HIS A 50 -17.43 -3.39 -6.44
CA HIS A 50 -17.28 -2.47 -7.56
C HIS A 50 -16.14 -1.49 -7.27
N ILE A 51 -15.12 -1.46 -8.12
CA ILE A 51 -13.97 -0.58 -8.01
C ILE A 51 -13.83 0.22 -9.29
N ASP A 52 -13.71 1.54 -9.18
CA ASP A 52 -13.54 2.44 -10.32
C ASP A 52 -12.07 2.73 -10.61
N LYS A 53 -11.22 2.71 -9.58
CA LYS A 53 -9.78 2.93 -9.69
C LYS A 53 -9.00 2.40 -8.50
N ILE A 54 -7.72 2.16 -8.73
CA ILE A 54 -6.75 1.86 -7.68
C ILE A 54 -6.00 3.14 -7.33
N LEU A 55 -5.80 3.39 -6.03
CA LEU A 55 -4.98 4.48 -5.51
C LEU A 55 -3.77 3.91 -4.79
N THR A 56 -2.60 4.45 -5.05
CA THR A 56 -1.35 4.11 -4.36
C THR A 56 -0.51 5.35 -4.07
N ILE A 57 0.68 5.15 -3.53
CA ILE A 57 1.65 6.24 -3.28
C ILE A 57 2.98 5.94 -3.97
N GLU A 58 3.65 6.97 -4.48
CA GLU A 58 5.00 6.81 -5.04
C GLU A 58 6.03 6.46 -3.95
N ALA A 59 7.03 5.63 -4.27
CA ALA A 59 7.26 5.03 -5.59
C ALA A 59 6.92 3.54 -5.62
N SER A 60 7.16 2.79 -4.54
CA SER A 60 7.18 1.31 -4.51
C SER A 60 5.80 0.68 -4.75
N GLY A 61 4.72 1.31 -4.26
CA GLY A 61 3.36 0.84 -4.49
C GLY A 61 2.92 0.85 -5.95
N ILE A 62 3.54 1.68 -6.82
CA ILE A 62 3.10 1.85 -8.21
C ILE A 62 3.20 0.54 -9.00
N GLY A 63 4.31 -0.18 -8.86
CA GLY A 63 4.55 -1.42 -9.60
C GLY A 63 3.46 -2.46 -9.36
N VAL A 64 3.20 -2.78 -8.11
CA VAL A 64 2.18 -3.76 -7.72
C VAL A 64 0.77 -3.27 -8.04
N ALA A 65 0.49 -1.99 -7.84
CA ALA A 65 -0.81 -1.42 -8.19
C ALA A 65 -1.13 -1.55 -9.69
N CYS A 66 -0.14 -1.30 -10.57
CA CYS A 66 -0.31 -1.47 -12.02
C CYS A 66 -0.58 -2.93 -12.43
N LEU A 67 0.11 -3.90 -11.80
CA LEU A 67 -0.11 -5.31 -12.10
C LEU A 67 -1.48 -5.78 -11.57
N ALA A 68 -1.87 -5.38 -10.37
CA ALA A 68 -3.21 -5.65 -9.85
C ALA A 68 -4.31 -5.02 -10.71
N ALA A 69 -4.13 -3.77 -11.16
CA ALA A 69 -5.11 -3.05 -11.97
C ALA A 69 -5.48 -3.77 -13.28
N ARG A 70 -4.55 -4.54 -13.86
CA ARG A 70 -4.84 -5.37 -15.04
C ARG A 70 -5.95 -6.38 -14.79
N HIS A 71 -5.98 -6.98 -13.59
CA HIS A 71 -6.99 -7.97 -13.21
C HIS A 71 -8.35 -7.31 -12.91
N PHE A 72 -8.33 -6.10 -12.34
CA PHE A 72 -9.54 -5.31 -12.10
C PHE A 72 -10.08 -4.60 -13.35
N GLY A 73 -9.25 -4.37 -14.37
CA GLY A 73 -9.63 -3.62 -15.56
C GLY A 73 -9.84 -2.12 -15.31
N VAL A 74 -9.15 -1.54 -14.33
CA VAL A 74 -9.33 -0.14 -13.87
C VAL A 74 -8.02 0.65 -13.94
N PRO A 75 -8.06 1.99 -13.99
CA PRO A 75 -6.87 2.82 -13.96
C PRO A 75 -6.22 2.85 -12.57
N VAL A 76 -4.92 3.17 -12.57
CA VAL A 76 -4.14 3.45 -11.36
C VAL A 76 -3.87 4.94 -11.23
N LEU A 77 -4.23 5.49 -10.09
CA LEU A 77 -3.87 6.82 -9.66
C LEU A 77 -2.80 6.71 -8.58
N PHE A 78 -1.76 7.53 -8.62
CA PHE A 78 -0.78 7.53 -7.54
C PHE A 78 -0.59 8.92 -6.94
N ALA A 79 -0.54 8.98 -5.62
CA ALA A 79 -0.21 10.17 -4.88
C ALA A 79 1.29 10.46 -5.01
N LYS A 80 1.63 11.71 -5.33
CA LYS A 80 3.01 12.19 -5.45
C LYS A 80 3.45 12.83 -4.14
N LYS A 81 4.70 12.63 -3.75
CA LYS A 81 5.34 13.40 -2.69
C LYS A 81 5.65 14.79 -3.21
N ALA A 82 5.13 15.81 -2.55
CA ALA A 82 5.30 17.21 -2.94
C ALA A 82 6.04 17.99 -1.86
N LYS A 83 6.80 19.02 -2.30
CA LYS A 83 7.28 20.03 -1.37
C LYS A 83 6.15 21.05 -1.17
N SER A 84 5.91 21.48 0.07
CA SER A 84 4.82 22.41 0.43
C SER A 84 4.79 23.69 -0.41
N SER A 85 5.95 24.15 -0.93
CA SER A 85 6.07 25.33 -1.79
C SER A 85 5.48 25.15 -3.21
N ASN A 86 5.16 23.94 -3.64
CA ASN A 86 4.73 23.63 -5.00
C ASN A 86 3.29 23.11 -5.07
N ILE A 87 2.51 23.28 -4.00
CA ILE A 87 1.13 22.81 -3.93
C ILE A 87 0.22 23.82 -4.59
N SER A 88 -0.49 23.41 -5.64
CA SER A 88 -1.50 24.22 -6.33
C SER A 88 -2.91 24.00 -5.73
N ASN A 89 -3.83 24.93 -5.99
CA ASN A 89 -5.24 24.81 -5.57
C ASN A 89 -6.02 23.71 -6.30
N SER A 90 -5.43 23.08 -7.33
CA SER A 90 -6.03 22.01 -8.13
C SER A 90 -5.71 20.60 -7.63
N VAL A 91 -5.19 20.46 -6.41
CA VAL A 91 -4.86 19.16 -5.81
C VAL A 91 -5.53 18.95 -4.47
N TYR A 92 -5.77 17.70 -4.12
CA TYR A 92 -6.00 17.25 -2.75
C TYR A 92 -4.65 17.01 -2.10
N THR A 93 -4.51 17.30 -0.81
CA THR A 93 -3.24 17.20 -0.07
C THR A 93 -3.44 16.52 1.27
N ALA A 94 -2.56 15.61 1.62
CA ALA A 94 -2.52 15.00 2.94
C ALA A 94 -1.08 14.91 3.46
N LYS A 95 -0.92 14.87 4.78
CA LYS A 95 0.39 14.68 5.44
C LYS A 95 0.62 13.21 5.74
N VAL A 96 1.80 12.71 5.41
CA VAL A 96 2.23 11.35 5.72
C VAL A 96 3.56 11.42 6.48
N ALA A 97 3.59 10.84 7.68
CA ALA A 97 4.83 10.67 8.42
C ALA A 97 5.61 9.50 7.83
N SER A 98 6.86 9.75 7.41
CA SER A 98 7.77 8.69 6.96
C SER A 98 8.33 7.94 8.16
N PHE A 99 8.12 6.62 8.21
CA PHE A 99 8.66 5.78 9.28
C PHE A 99 10.20 5.70 9.24
N THR A 100 10.79 5.67 8.03
CA THR A 100 12.23 5.47 7.83
C THR A 100 13.08 6.71 8.06
N HIS A 101 12.50 7.90 7.94
CA HIS A 101 13.28 9.16 7.97
C HIS A 101 12.78 10.18 9.01
N GLY A 102 11.73 9.86 9.78
CA GLY A 102 11.16 10.80 10.77
C GLY A 102 10.58 12.09 10.19
N ASN A 103 10.56 12.23 8.87
CA ASN A 103 10.09 13.42 8.19
C ASN A 103 8.60 13.28 7.84
N VAL A 104 7.86 14.38 7.99
CA VAL A 104 6.50 14.51 7.46
C VAL A 104 6.60 15.03 6.03
N SER A 105 5.99 14.30 5.10
CA SER A 105 5.91 14.70 3.69
C SER A 105 4.45 15.00 3.33
N ASP A 106 4.24 16.00 2.50
CA ASP A 106 2.95 16.21 1.87
C ASP A 106 2.82 15.25 0.68
N ILE A 107 1.67 14.60 0.56
CA ILE A 107 1.29 13.84 -0.63
C ILE A 107 0.13 14.55 -1.33
N VAL A 108 0.14 14.50 -2.65
CA VAL A 108 -0.83 15.21 -3.48
C VAL A 108 -1.39 14.34 -4.57
N VAL A 109 -2.67 14.58 -4.90
CA VAL A 109 -3.37 14.01 -6.06
C VAL A 109 -4.12 15.14 -6.77
N SER A 110 -4.08 15.17 -8.11
CA SER A 110 -4.88 16.15 -8.89
C SER A 110 -6.37 15.89 -8.70
N LYS A 111 -7.11 16.99 -8.53
CA LYS A 111 -8.59 16.96 -8.46
C LYS A 111 -9.23 16.48 -9.77
N ASP A 112 -8.50 16.53 -10.88
CA ASP A 112 -8.99 16.06 -12.18
C ASP A 112 -9.13 14.54 -12.25
N PHE A 113 -8.43 13.80 -11.36
CA PHE A 113 -8.35 12.33 -11.44
C PHE A 113 -8.98 11.60 -10.25
N LEU A 114 -9.39 12.32 -9.20
CA LEU A 114 -10.08 11.74 -8.04
C LEU A 114 -11.39 12.51 -7.80
N ASN A 115 -12.51 11.85 -8.07
CA ASN A 115 -13.81 12.49 -8.14
C ASN A 115 -14.74 12.02 -7.02
N LYS A 116 -15.76 12.84 -6.76
CA LYS A 116 -16.84 12.48 -5.84
C LYS A 116 -17.55 11.21 -6.32
N GLY A 117 -17.68 10.25 -5.41
CA GLY A 117 -18.38 8.99 -5.66
C GLY A 117 -17.52 7.90 -6.26
N ASP A 118 -16.27 8.19 -6.68
CA ASP A 118 -15.31 7.15 -7.08
C ASP A 118 -15.18 6.08 -6.00
N ARG A 119 -15.25 4.82 -6.38
CA ARG A 119 -15.00 3.66 -5.52
C ARG A 119 -13.54 3.24 -5.66
N VAL A 120 -12.77 3.47 -4.63
CA VAL A 120 -11.30 3.40 -4.64
C VAL A 120 -10.82 2.21 -3.82
N LEU A 121 -10.01 1.34 -4.44
CA LEU A 121 -9.19 0.35 -3.74
C LEU A 121 -7.79 0.95 -3.54
N ILE A 122 -7.30 1.00 -2.30
CA ILE A 122 -5.93 1.41 -2.03
C ILE A 122 -5.03 0.17 -2.14
N ILE A 123 -3.91 0.25 -2.86
CA ILE A 123 -2.89 -0.82 -2.92
C ILE A 123 -1.54 -0.24 -2.54
N ASP A 124 -0.81 -0.94 -1.65
CA ASP A 124 0.55 -0.55 -1.25
C ASP A 124 1.44 -1.76 -1.02
N ASP A 125 2.77 -1.57 -1.10
CA ASP A 125 3.74 -2.63 -0.89
C ASP A 125 3.90 -3.00 0.59
N PHE A 126 3.92 -2.02 1.51
CA PHE A 126 4.08 -2.25 2.94
C PHE A 126 3.01 -1.56 3.80
N LEU A 127 2.55 -2.27 4.83
CA LEU A 127 1.77 -1.70 5.92
C LEU A 127 2.51 -1.92 7.24
N ALA A 128 2.97 -0.82 7.84
CA ALA A 128 3.63 -0.76 9.12
C ALA A 128 2.74 -0.07 10.17
N ASN A 129 2.99 1.19 10.47
CA ASN A 129 2.16 2.01 11.38
C ASN A 129 0.90 2.59 10.74
N GLY A 130 0.69 2.39 9.42
CA GLY A 130 -0.51 2.82 8.70
C GLY A 130 -0.51 4.26 8.20
N CYS A 131 0.57 5.02 8.37
CA CYS A 131 0.59 6.44 8.00
C CYS A 131 0.28 6.69 6.52
N ALA A 132 0.79 5.86 5.60
CA ALA A 132 0.50 5.97 4.17
C ALA A 132 -1.00 5.76 3.88
N LEU A 133 -1.60 4.70 4.43
CA LEU A 133 -3.02 4.42 4.27
C LEU A 133 -3.91 5.53 4.83
N ILE A 134 -3.54 6.10 5.99
CA ILE A 134 -4.27 7.25 6.58
C ILE A 134 -4.22 8.44 5.62
N GLY A 135 -3.05 8.75 5.06
CA GLY A 135 -2.90 9.85 4.10
C GLY A 135 -3.71 9.63 2.83
N LEU A 136 -3.66 8.43 2.25
CA LEU A 136 -4.42 8.08 1.04
C LEU A 136 -5.93 8.10 1.29
N ARG A 137 -6.39 7.61 2.46
CA ARG A 137 -7.79 7.71 2.90
C ARG A 137 -8.23 9.16 3.04
N GLU A 138 -7.37 10.03 3.57
CA GLU A 138 -7.66 11.47 3.69
C GLU A 138 -7.84 12.14 2.33
N LEU A 139 -7.01 11.81 1.32
CA LEU A 139 -7.19 12.32 -0.04
C LEU A 139 -8.55 11.90 -0.61
N CYS A 140 -8.96 10.63 -0.41
CA CYS A 140 -10.28 10.15 -0.83
C CYS A 140 -11.41 10.89 -0.10
N HIS A 141 -11.26 11.15 1.20
CA HIS A 141 -12.24 11.89 1.99
C HIS A 141 -12.44 13.32 1.45
N GLN A 142 -11.34 14.04 1.16
CA GLN A 142 -11.40 15.38 0.56
C GLN A 142 -12.08 15.38 -0.80
N ALA A 143 -11.86 14.35 -1.59
CA ALA A 143 -12.52 14.16 -2.90
C ALA A 143 -13.99 13.74 -2.77
N LYS A 144 -14.45 13.34 -1.59
CA LYS A 144 -15.74 12.65 -1.37
C LYS A 144 -15.84 11.35 -2.16
N ALA A 145 -14.69 10.67 -2.36
CA ALA A 145 -14.59 9.32 -2.90
C ALA A 145 -14.76 8.29 -1.77
N GLN A 146 -15.20 7.10 -2.12
CA GLN A 146 -15.39 5.99 -1.17
C GLN A 146 -14.18 5.07 -1.22
N VAL A 147 -13.51 4.86 -0.08
CA VAL A 147 -12.51 3.79 0.05
C VAL A 147 -13.23 2.47 0.25
N VAL A 148 -13.09 1.54 -0.70
CA VAL A 148 -13.67 0.18 -0.64
C VAL A 148 -12.88 -0.69 0.32
N GLY A 149 -11.55 -0.55 0.31
CA GLY A 149 -10.64 -1.27 1.18
C GLY A 149 -9.19 -0.98 0.80
N ALA A 150 -8.28 -1.74 1.41
CA ALA A 150 -6.86 -1.72 1.07
C ALA A 150 -6.33 -3.14 0.84
N GLY A 151 -5.56 -3.33 -0.23
CA GLY A 151 -4.77 -4.51 -0.55
C GLY A 151 -3.30 -4.25 -0.27
N ILE A 152 -2.68 -5.06 0.57
CA ILE A 152 -1.30 -4.87 1.04
C ILE A 152 -0.47 -6.10 0.69
N ILE A 153 0.73 -5.89 0.15
CA ILE A 153 1.62 -7.00 -0.14
C ILE A 153 2.20 -7.56 1.16
N ILE A 154 2.83 -6.72 1.98
CA ILE A 154 3.48 -7.14 3.23
C ILE A 154 3.00 -6.25 4.39
N GLU A 155 2.37 -6.86 5.39
CA GLU A 155 1.96 -6.20 6.62
C GLU A 155 2.88 -6.61 7.77
N LYS A 156 3.45 -5.64 8.49
CA LYS A 156 4.10 -5.84 9.78
C LYS A 156 3.05 -5.73 10.89
N GLU A 157 2.35 -6.82 11.13
CA GLU A 157 1.19 -6.87 12.03
C GLU A 157 1.51 -6.38 13.44
N TYR A 158 2.70 -6.76 13.95
CA TYR A 158 3.19 -6.36 15.27
C TYR A 158 3.37 -4.84 15.45
N GLN A 159 3.42 -4.05 14.37
CA GLN A 159 3.48 -2.58 14.45
C GLN A 159 2.09 -1.93 14.62
N GLY A 160 1.02 -2.72 14.52
CA GLY A 160 -0.33 -2.35 14.92
C GLY A 160 -1.09 -1.42 14.00
N GLY A 161 -0.49 -0.89 12.90
CA GLY A 161 -1.17 0.05 12.01
C GLY A 161 -2.39 -0.55 11.33
N GLY A 162 -2.28 -1.80 10.86
CA GLY A 162 -3.38 -2.53 10.26
C GLY A 162 -4.50 -2.81 11.24
N ASN A 163 -4.18 -3.25 12.44
CA ASN A 163 -5.16 -3.55 13.50
C ASN A 163 -5.94 -2.29 13.91
N LYS A 164 -5.25 -1.15 14.04
CA LYS A 164 -5.89 0.13 14.32
C LYS A 164 -6.89 0.52 13.22
N LEU A 165 -6.48 0.46 11.95
CA LEU A 165 -7.33 0.85 10.84
C LEU A 165 -8.52 -0.09 10.65
N ARG A 166 -8.33 -1.41 10.88
CA ARG A 166 -9.45 -2.38 10.90
C ARG A 166 -10.43 -2.10 12.02
N ALA A 167 -9.96 -1.70 13.21
CA ALA A 167 -10.82 -1.29 14.33
C ALA A 167 -11.62 -0.02 14.01
N GLU A 168 -11.10 0.86 13.14
CA GLU A 168 -11.82 2.03 12.60
C GLU A 168 -12.79 1.66 11.45
N GLY A 169 -12.96 0.38 11.12
CA GLY A 169 -13.88 -0.11 10.10
C GLY A 169 -13.30 -0.19 8.68
N MET A 170 -11.99 0.00 8.49
CA MET A 170 -11.37 -0.13 7.18
C MET A 170 -11.12 -1.62 6.86
N ARG A 171 -11.63 -2.11 5.73
CA ARG A 171 -11.28 -3.43 5.22
C ARG A 171 -9.85 -3.43 4.72
N ILE A 172 -9.00 -4.31 5.26
CA ILE A 172 -7.60 -4.45 4.85
C ILE A 172 -7.28 -5.93 4.67
N GLU A 173 -6.89 -6.28 3.45
CA GLU A 173 -6.43 -7.61 3.07
C GLU A 173 -4.92 -7.56 2.81
N SER A 174 -4.17 -8.39 3.52
CA SER A 174 -2.72 -8.43 3.42
C SER A 174 -2.25 -9.81 2.99
N LEU A 175 -1.41 -9.87 1.94
CA LEU A 175 -1.00 -11.12 1.31
C LEU A 175 0.05 -11.87 2.14
N ALA A 176 0.93 -11.16 2.83
CA ALA A 176 1.83 -11.70 3.84
C ALA A 176 1.74 -10.86 5.11
N LYS A 177 1.43 -11.50 6.25
CA LYS A 177 1.32 -10.84 7.55
C LYS A 177 2.43 -11.34 8.46
N ILE A 178 3.36 -10.45 8.79
CA ILE A 178 4.48 -10.76 9.67
C ILE A 178 4.06 -10.53 11.12
N LYS A 179 4.05 -11.59 11.90
CA LYS A 179 3.76 -11.59 13.33
C LYS A 179 4.94 -11.08 14.14
N SER A 180 6.16 -11.51 13.78
CA SER A 180 7.40 -11.07 14.38
C SER A 180 8.56 -11.25 13.42
N MET A 181 9.62 -10.47 13.59
CA MET A 181 10.89 -10.68 12.89
C MET A 181 12.07 -10.14 13.70
N SER A 182 13.17 -10.86 13.68
CA SER A 182 14.46 -10.42 14.22
C SER A 182 15.59 -10.95 13.35
N VAL A 183 16.80 -10.41 13.55
CA VAL A 183 18.01 -10.91 12.86
C VAL A 183 18.36 -12.33 13.35
N GLU A 184 18.06 -12.61 14.61
CA GLU A 184 18.39 -13.87 15.28
C GLU A 184 17.37 -14.97 14.97
N ASP A 185 16.07 -14.64 15.06
CA ASP A 185 14.98 -15.63 14.97
C ASP A 185 14.35 -15.72 13.56
N GLY A 186 14.73 -14.79 12.66
CA GLY A 186 14.14 -14.73 11.32
C GLY A 186 12.75 -14.11 11.31
N ILE A 187 11.87 -14.63 10.45
CA ILE A 187 10.50 -14.12 10.22
C ILE A 187 9.48 -15.17 10.60
N GLU A 188 8.50 -14.79 11.42
CA GLU A 188 7.31 -15.57 11.74
C GLU A 188 6.09 -14.88 11.08
N PHE A 189 5.30 -15.64 10.32
CA PHE A 189 4.03 -15.17 9.76
C PHE A 189 2.84 -15.52 10.68
N CYS A 190 1.72 -14.79 10.52
CA CYS A 190 0.46 -15.05 11.22
C CYS A 190 -0.24 -16.30 10.69
#